data_b6e107e63dd58ce0b4c59989948acbd2
#
_entry.id   b6e107e63dd58ce0b4c59989948acbd2
#
_cell.length_a   1.000
_cell.length_b   1.000
_cell.length_c   1.000
_cell.angle_alpha   90.00
_cell.angle_beta   90.00
_cell.angle_gamma   90.00
#
_symmetry.space_group_name_H-M   'P 1'
#
loop_
_entity.id
_entity.type
_entity.pdbx_description
1 polymer ?
#
loop_
_entity_poly.entity_id
_entity_poly.type
_entity_poly.pdbx_seq_one_letter_code
_entity_poly.pdbx_strand_id
1 'polypeptide(L)'
;DALCGRIRADYGLGLVELKPDYPKPKTEYAPPKKVSYGGKEPAAAKPTGDILMGRSIKKAPMPMSELTLDSGNVVIEGDVFDVTSRKLQKRDGAVLCFDMTDLTGSIRVSRYLRSEDDQSIINKINVGDHIIVSGVVNYSRYDEDMVIEPRHIMKGKKHVRPDNAEEKRVELHVHTRFSALDALTE
;
A
#
# COMPACT_ATOMS: atom_id res chain seq x y z
N ASP A 1 26.97 22.61 33.50
CA ASP A 1 27.81 23.53 34.35
C ASP A 1 27.01 24.65 34.97
N ALA A 2 26.11 25.33 34.27
CA ALA A 2 25.28 26.42 34.81
C ALA A 2 24.36 25.96 35.94
N LEU A 3 23.77 24.76 35.88
CA LEU A 3 22.88 24.22 36.91
C LEU A 3 23.65 23.86 38.19
N CYS A 4 24.82 23.27 38.08
CA CYS A 4 25.67 23.02 39.24
C CYS A 4 26.11 24.32 39.96
N GLY A 5 26.37 25.38 39.20
CA GLY A 5 26.70 26.70 39.74
C GLY A 5 25.55 27.31 40.52
N ARG A 6 24.32 27.22 40.06
CA ARG A 6 23.11 27.66 40.75
C ARG A 6 22.86 26.90 42.03
N ILE A 7 22.94 25.58 42.00
CA ILE A 7 22.72 24.73 43.18
C ILE A 7 23.79 25.04 44.25
N ARG A 8 25.04 25.32 43.89
CA ARG A 8 26.06 25.77 44.83
C ARG A 8 25.76 27.06 45.49
N ALA A 9 25.27 28.05 44.72
CA ALA A 9 24.92 29.38 45.22
C ALA A 9 23.69 29.33 46.14
N ASP A 10 22.67 28.60 45.76
CA ASP A 10 21.40 28.60 46.48
C ASP A 10 21.42 27.76 47.76
N TYR A 11 22.26 26.72 47.83
CA TYR A 11 22.31 25.78 48.95
C TYR A 11 23.65 25.77 49.71
N GLY A 12 24.58 26.62 49.37
CA GLY A 12 25.87 26.75 50.08
C GLY A 12 26.76 25.51 50.03
N LEU A 13 26.61 24.66 49.00
CA LEU A 13 27.32 23.41 48.88
C LEU A 13 28.72 23.61 48.24
N GLY A 14 29.74 22.99 48.83
CA GLY A 14 31.12 23.16 48.35
C GLY A 14 31.40 22.59 46.97
N LEU A 15 31.04 21.34 46.75
CA LEU A 15 31.17 20.66 45.45
C LEU A 15 29.89 19.96 45.07
N VAL A 16 29.35 20.28 43.92
CA VAL A 16 28.17 19.62 43.37
C VAL A 16 28.51 19.01 42.03
N GLU A 17 28.44 17.70 41.93
CA GLU A 17 28.60 16.94 40.71
C GLU A 17 27.25 16.23 40.40
N LEU A 18 26.60 16.61 39.29
CA LEU A 18 25.39 15.96 38.85
C LEU A 18 25.76 14.76 38.01
N LYS A 19 25.53 13.55 38.53
CA LYS A 19 25.62 12.31 37.77
C LYS A 19 24.22 11.91 37.35
N PRO A 20 23.89 11.93 36.05
CA PRO A 20 22.63 11.41 35.61
C PRO A 20 22.57 9.90 35.87
N ASP A 21 21.68 9.49 36.77
CA ASP A 21 21.41 8.06 36.97
C ASP A 21 20.28 7.65 36.03
N TYR A 22 20.67 7.20 34.83
CA TYR A 22 19.71 6.57 33.94
C TYR A 22 19.53 5.14 34.39
N PRO A 23 18.33 4.72 34.81
CA PRO A 23 18.06 3.33 35.10
C PRO A 23 18.39 2.54 33.82
N LYS A 24 19.38 1.67 33.90
CA LYS A 24 19.72 0.78 32.78
C LYS A 24 18.45 0.04 32.41
N PRO A 25 18.05 0.04 31.13
CA PRO A 25 16.89 -0.72 30.72
C PRO A 25 17.09 -2.16 31.20
N LYS A 26 16.14 -2.67 31.99
CA LYS A 26 16.20 -4.00 32.61
C LYS A 26 16.16 -5.15 31.59
N THR A 27 16.01 -4.80 30.34
CA THR A 27 16.04 -5.72 29.19
C THR A 27 16.98 -5.17 28.15
N GLU A 28 18.05 -5.90 27.82
CA GLU A 28 18.73 -5.68 26.57
C GLU A 28 17.67 -5.74 25.48
N TYR A 29 17.45 -4.61 24.79
CA TYR A 29 16.64 -4.60 23.60
C TYR A 29 17.34 -5.46 22.56
N ALA A 30 17.05 -6.74 22.57
CA ALA A 30 17.39 -7.57 21.44
C ALA A 30 16.62 -6.99 20.24
N PRO A 31 17.31 -6.50 19.20
CA PRO A 31 16.62 -5.99 18.02
C PRO A 31 15.67 -7.10 17.58
N PRO A 32 14.41 -6.79 17.24
CA PRO A 32 13.46 -7.80 16.84
C PRO A 32 14.16 -8.64 15.78
N LYS A 33 14.27 -9.95 16.04
CA LYS A 33 14.79 -10.89 15.04
C LYS A 33 14.07 -10.53 13.79
N LYS A 34 14.81 -10.14 12.73
CA LYS A 34 14.22 -9.94 11.41
C LYS A 34 13.37 -11.16 11.16
N VAL A 35 12.09 -11.02 11.37
CA VAL A 35 11.13 -12.05 10.99
C VAL A 35 11.31 -12.09 9.49
N SER A 36 12.07 -13.08 9.03
CA SER A 36 12.06 -13.41 7.63
C SER A 36 10.61 -13.78 7.37
N TYR A 37 9.91 -12.95 6.65
CA TYR A 37 8.63 -13.29 6.05
C TYR A 37 8.87 -14.31 4.92
N GLY A 38 9.73 -15.30 5.19
CA GLY A 38 9.90 -16.53 4.47
C GLY A 38 8.81 -17.52 4.88
N GLY A 39 7.57 -17.08 4.84
CA GLY A 39 6.49 -18.00 4.57
C GLY A 39 6.80 -18.54 3.17
N LYS A 40 6.91 -19.87 3.03
CA LYS A 40 6.83 -20.54 1.73
C LYS A 40 5.80 -19.79 0.92
N GLU A 41 6.21 -19.24 -0.23
CA GLU A 41 5.26 -18.71 -1.20
C GLU A 41 4.09 -19.67 -1.23
N PRO A 42 2.87 -19.25 -0.91
CA PRO A 42 1.72 -20.13 -1.07
C PRO A 42 1.76 -20.51 -2.54
N ALA A 43 1.89 -21.81 -2.79
CA ALA A 43 1.91 -22.36 -4.14
C ALA A 43 0.78 -21.68 -4.90
N ALA A 44 1.10 -21.00 -5.99
CA ALA A 44 0.24 -20.08 -6.73
C ALA A 44 -1.16 -20.67 -6.85
N ALA A 45 -2.05 -20.27 -5.96
CA ALA A 45 -3.44 -20.65 -6.03
C ALA A 45 -3.95 -20.08 -7.34
N LYS A 46 -4.50 -20.94 -8.20
CA LYS A 46 -5.06 -20.54 -9.48
C LYS A 46 -6.03 -19.39 -9.20
N PRO A 47 -5.86 -18.22 -9.81
CA PRO A 47 -6.70 -17.07 -9.58
C PRO A 47 -8.14 -17.46 -9.92
N THR A 48 -8.98 -17.60 -8.91
CA THR A 48 -10.40 -17.91 -9.05
C THR A 48 -11.15 -16.61 -8.77
N GLY A 49 -11.49 -15.89 -9.81
CA GLY A 49 -12.21 -14.63 -9.71
C GLY A 49 -13.05 -14.36 -10.95
N ASP A 50 -14.02 -13.46 -10.83
CA ASP A 50 -14.85 -13.04 -11.94
C ASP A 50 -14.04 -12.26 -12.97
N ILE A 51 -14.18 -12.63 -14.24
CA ILE A 51 -13.51 -11.94 -15.34
C ILE A 51 -14.27 -10.64 -15.61
N LEU A 52 -13.60 -9.52 -15.41
CA LEU A 52 -14.15 -8.20 -15.71
C LEU A 52 -13.87 -7.79 -17.15
N MET A 53 -12.69 -8.15 -17.67
CA MET A 53 -12.29 -7.85 -19.04
C MET A 53 -11.35 -8.93 -19.59
N GLY A 54 -11.55 -9.32 -20.85
CA GLY A 54 -10.68 -10.19 -21.60
C GLY A 54 -10.80 -11.67 -21.22
N ARG A 55 -9.69 -12.30 -20.86
CA ARG A 55 -9.61 -13.74 -20.55
C ARG A 55 -9.10 -13.99 -19.14
N SER A 56 -9.33 -15.20 -18.63
CA SER A 56 -8.78 -15.64 -17.35
C SER A 56 -7.24 -15.55 -17.34
N ILE A 57 -6.72 -14.96 -16.28
CA ILE A 57 -5.28 -14.81 -16.04
C ILE A 57 -4.80 -16.05 -15.28
N LYS A 58 -3.81 -16.76 -15.84
CA LYS A 58 -3.26 -17.99 -15.25
C LYS A 58 -1.83 -17.82 -14.72
N LYS A 59 -1.15 -16.74 -15.16
CA LYS A 59 0.22 -16.44 -14.75
C LYS A 59 0.22 -15.87 -13.32
N ALA A 60 1.20 -16.25 -12.52
CA ALA A 60 1.37 -15.70 -11.18
C ALA A 60 1.65 -14.20 -11.24
N PRO A 61 1.08 -13.39 -10.32
CA PRO A 61 1.38 -11.98 -10.21
C PRO A 61 2.82 -11.76 -9.74
N MET A 62 3.40 -10.63 -10.14
CA MET A 62 4.70 -10.17 -9.67
C MET A 62 4.53 -8.94 -8.76
N PRO A 63 5.45 -8.70 -7.82
CA PRO A 63 5.42 -7.51 -6.97
C PRO A 63 5.52 -6.23 -7.78
N MET A 64 4.75 -5.19 -7.40
CA MET A 64 4.78 -3.89 -8.09
C MET A 64 6.12 -3.18 -7.93
N SER A 65 6.86 -3.45 -6.85
CA SER A 65 8.21 -2.89 -6.63
C SER A 65 9.24 -3.35 -7.67
N GLU A 66 8.99 -4.45 -8.37
CA GLU A 66 9.88 -5.00 -9.41
C GLU A 66 9.52 -4.54 -10.82
N LEU A 67 8.48 -3.72 -10.98
CA LEU A 67 8.06 -3.22 -12.27
C LEU A 67 9.06 -2.21 -12.82
N THR A 68 9.39 -2.40 -14.11
CA THR A 68 10.22 -1.49 -14.89
C THR A 68 9.60 -1.29 -16.28
N LEU A 69 10.02 -0.25 -16.99
CA LEU A 69 9.57 -0.03 -18.37
C LEU A 69 9.90 -1.19 -19.32
N ASP A 70 10.96 -1.93 -19.01
CA ASP A 70 11.40 -3.09 -19.80
C ASP A 70 10.68 -4.38 -19.43
N SER A 71 9.82 -4.37 -18.38
CA SER A 71 9.10 -5.56 -17.93
C SER A 71 8.10 -6.12 -18.96
N GLY A 72 7.70 -5.30 -19.93
CA GLY A 72 6.82 -5.71 -21.03
C GLY A 72 5.45 -6.17 -20.57
N ASN A 73 5.10 -7.43 -20.83
CA ASN A 73 3.79 -7.99 -20.44
C ASN A 73 3.86 -8.61 -19.03
N VAL A 74 3.19 -7.97 -18.11
CA VAL A 74 3.19 -8.29 -16.68
C VAL A 74 1.83 -8.77 -16.19
N VAL A 75 1.84 -9.43 -15.04
CA VAL A 75 0.64 -9.70 -14.23
C VAL A 75 0.90 -9.13 -12.85
N ILE A 76 -0.01 -8.31 -12.37
CA ILE A 76 0.01 -7.72 -11.03
C ILE A 76 -1.29 -8.00 -10.31
N GLU A 77 -1.24 -7.98 -9.00
CA GLU A 77 -2.39 -8.17 -8.10
C GLU A 77 -2.33 -7.13 -6.99
N GLY A 78 -3.46 -6.53 -6.64
CA GLY A 78 -3.49 -5.54 -5.58
C GLY A 78 -4.87 -4.95 -5.31
N ASP A 79 -4.92 -4.09 -4.32
CA ASP A 79 -6.13 -3.36 -3.92
C ASP A 79 -6.24 -2.03 -4.68
N VAL A 80 -7.43 -1.74 -5.18
CA VAL A 80 -7.73 -0.47 -5.86
C VAL A 80 -8.00 0.60 -4.80
N PHE A 81 -7.29 1.74 -4.88
CA PHE A 81 -7.49 2.85 -3.95
C PHE A 81 -8.00 4.14 -4.60
N ASP A 82 -7.95 4.24 -5.93
CA ASP A 82 -8.58 5.33 -6.67
C ASP A 82 -9.14 4.83 -8.00
N VAL A 83 -10.27 5.39 -8.43
CA VAL A 83 -10.89 5.07 -9.73
C VAL A 83 -11.39 6.36 -10.37
N THR A 84 -10.91 6.65 -11.55
CA THR A 84 -11.29 7.83 -12.32
C THR A 84 -11.71 7.43 -13.73
N SER A 85 -12.82 7.99 -14.21
CA SER A 85 -13.26 7.80 -15.60
C SER A 85 -13.53 9.15 -16.24
N ARG A 86 -13.07 9.31 -17.49
CA ARG A 86 -13.27 10.54 -18.26
C ARG A 86 -13.80 10.24 -19.65
N LYS A 87 -14.98 10.78 -20.00
CA LYS A 87 -15.48 10.75 -21.37
C LYS A 87 -14.68 11.72 -22.24
N LEU A 88 -14.37 11.31 -23.47
CA LEU A 88 -13.65 12.14 -24.42
C LEU A 88 -14.65 12.98 -25.22
N GLN A 89 -14.42 14.30 -25.28
CA GLN A 89 -15.32 15.23 -26.00
C GLN A 89 -15.19 15.16 -27.53
N LYS A 90 -14.01 14.77 -28.03
CA LYS A 90 -13.71 14.79 -29.47
C LYS A 90 -13.82 13.42 -30.17
N ARG A 91 -14.01 12.36 -29.43
CA ARG A 91 -14.12 10.98 -29.94
C ARG A 91 -15.09 10.21 -29.07
N ASP A 92 -15.88 9.34 -29.68
CA ASP A 92 -16.69 8.39 -28.91
C ASP A 92 -15.78 7.47 -28.13
N GLY A 93 -15.92 7.49 -26.80
CA GLY A 93 -15.13 6.68 -25.90
C GLY A 93 -14.88 7.33 -24.55
N ALA A 94 -14.34 6.54 -23.66
CA ALA A 94 -13.94 6.96 -22.32
C ALA A 94 -12.54 6.43 -21.99
N VAL A 95 -11.85 7.11 -21.11
CA VAL A 95 -10.62 6.62 -20.51
C VAL A 95 -10.97 6.20 -19.08
N LEU A 96 -10.70 4.95 -18.75
CA LEU A 96 -10.77 4.43 -17.39
C LEU A 96 -9.34 4.40 -16.83
N CYS A 97 -9.14 5.07 -15.71
CA CYS A 97 -7.92 4.99 -14.92
C CYS A 97 -8.27 4.49 -13.53
N PHE A 98 -7.46 3.60 -12.98
CA PHE A 98 -7.53 3.25 -11.59
C PHE A 98 -6.13 3.00 -11.03
N ASP A 99 -5.94 3.37 -9.80
CA ASP A 99 -4.67 3.23 -9.10
C ASP A 99 -4.77 2.06 -8.13
N MET A 100 -3.77 1.19 -8.14
CA MET A 100 -3.75 0.00 -7.30
C MET A 100 -2.41 -0.20 -6.61
N THR A 101 -2.43 -0.89 -5.48
CA THR A 101 -1.26 -1.17 -4.66
C THR A 101 -1.28 -2.61 -4.16
N ASP A 102 -0.08 -3.19 -4.05
CA ASP A 102 0.16 -4.48 -3.37
C ASP A 102 0.94 -4.30 -2.06
N LEU A 103 1.07 -3.06 -1.57
CA LEU A 103 1.86 -2.63 -0.42
C LEU A 103 3.39 -2.72 -0.63
N THR A 104 3.87 -3.20 -1.76
CA THR A 104 5.29 -3.12 -2.16
C THR A 104 5.54 -1.93 -3.07
N GLY A 105 4.51 -1.52 -3.80
CA GLY A 105 4.48 -0.38 -4.69
C GLY A 105 3.05 -0.03 -5.08
N SER A 106 2.90 0.98 -5.93
CA SER A 106 1.62 1.35 -6.53
C SER A 106 1.81 1.72 -7.99
N ILE A 107 0.78 1.47 -8.79
CA ILE A 107 0.83 1.78 -10.21
C ILE A 107 -0.55 2.15 -10.74
N ARG A 108 -0.58 3.06 -11.72
CA ARG A 108 -1.78 3.42 -12.45
C ARG A 108 -2.04 2.44 -13.58
N VAL A 109 -3.26 1.99 -13.68
CA VAL A 109 -3.78 1.21 -14.80
C VAL A 109 -4.66 2.13 -15.64
N SER A 110 -4.35 2.28 -16.93
CA SER A 110 -5.08 3.20 -17.82
C SER A 110 -5.54 2.46 -19.06
N ARG A 111 -6.82 2.61 -19.40
CA ARG A 111 -7.42 1.97 -20.58
C ARG A 111 -8.35 2.90 -21.33
N TYR A 112 -8.15 3.00 -22.65
CA TYR A 112 -9.12 3.61 -23.53
C TYR A 112 -10.23 2.61 -23.90
N LEU A 113 -11.48 3.00 -23.70
CA LEU A 113 -12.69 2.21 -23.91
C LEU A 113 -13.47 2.81 -25.08
N ARG A 114 -13.63 2.04 -26.16
CA ARG A 114 -14.25 2.51 -27.41
C ARG A 114 -15.76 2.29 -27.44
N SER A 115 -16.21 1.12 -27.02
CA SER A 115 -17.62 0.72 -27.14
C SER A 115 -18.36 0.92 -25.82
N GLU A 116 -19.71 0.94 -25.89
CA GLU A 116 -20.55 0.96 -24.69
C GLU A 116 -20.37 -0.32 -23.85
N ASP A 117 -20.13 -1.46 -24.50
CA ASP A 117 -19.84 -2.72 -23.82
C ASP A 117 -18.54 -2.64 -23.03
N ASP A 118 -17.49 -2.03 -23.62
CA ASP A 118 -16.24 -1.76 -22.91
C ASP A 118 -16.47 -0.81 -21.73
N GLN A 119 -17.34 0.20 -21.88
CA GLN A 119 -17.64 1.16 -20.82
C GLN A 119 -18.37 0.53 -19.63
N SER A 120 -19.02 -0.61 -19.80
CA SER A 120 -19.67 -1.34 -18.71
C SER A 120 -18.71 -1.73 -17.59
N ILE A 121 -17.41 -1.82 -17.89
CA ILE A 121 -16.37 -2.14 -16.90
C ILE A 121 -16.17 -1.02 -15.87
N ILE A 122 -16.46 0.24 -16.25
CA ILE A 122 -16.31 1.40 -15.36
C ILE A 122 -17.11 1.21 -14.08
N ASN A 123 -18.31 0.63 -14.19
CA ASN A 123 -19.21 0.41 -13.05
C ASN A 123 -18.88 -0.87 -12.25
N LYS A 124 -17.95 -1.68 -12.73
CA LYS A 124 -17.58 -2.97 -12.11
C LYS A 124 -16.33 -2.89 -11.24
N ILE A 125 -15.56 -1.81 -11.39
CA ILE A 125 -14.33 -1.58 -10.62
C ILE A 125 -14.60 -0.47 -9.61
N ASN A 126 -14.43 -0.76 -8.33
CA ASN A 126 -14.65 0.19 -7.24
C ASN A 126 -13.42 0.27 -6.35
N VAL A 127 -13.30 1.39 -5.65
CA VAL A 127 -12.29 1.55 -4.59
C VAL A 127 -12.49 0.47 -3.53
N GLY A 128 -11.40 -0.18 -3.13
CA GLY A 128 -11.41 -1.31 -2.19
C GLY A 128 -11.54 -2.69 -2.83
N ASP A 129 -11.81 -2.77 -4.14
CA ASP A 129 -11.78 -4.04 -4.87
C ASP A 129 -10.34 -4.58 -4.96
N HIS A 130 -10.20 -5.89 -4.79
CA HIS A 130 -8.93 -6.59 -5.05
C HIS A 130 -8.93 -7.12 -6.47
N ILE A 131 -7.97 -6.70 -7.28
CA ILE A 131 -7.97 -6.92 -8.73
C ILE A 131 -6.64 -7.52 -9.19
N ILE A 132 -6.76 -8.45 -10.16
CA ILE A 132 -5.62 -9.01 -10.89
C ILE A 132 -5.65 -8.44 -12.29
N VAL A 133 -4.56 -7.83 -12.71
CA VAL A 133 -4.41 -7.18 -14.02
C VAL A 133 -3.29 -7.84 -14.79
N SER A 134 -3.56 -8.20 -16.04
CA SER A 134 -2.52 -8.55 -17.01
C SER A 134 -2.48 -7.49 -18.10
N GLY A 135 -1.33 -6.92 -18.33
CA GLY A 135 -1.16 -5.82 -19.28
C GLY A 135 0.30 -5.55 -19.63
N VAL A 136 0.51 -4.48 -20.37
CA VAL A 136 1.84 -4.03 -20.78
C VAL A 136 2.20 -2.76 -20.02
N VAL A 137 3.42 -2.71 -19.51
CA VAL A 137 3.96 -1.50 -18.87
C VAL A 137 4.37 -0.52 -19.96
N ASN A 138 3.87 0.69 -19.89
CA ASN A 138 4.18 1.78 -20.81
C ASN A 138 4.47 3.07 -20.04
N TYR A 139 5.17 4.02 -20.66
CA TYR A 139 5.32 5.36 -20.12
C TYR A 139 4.19 6.26 -20.64
N SER A 140 3.42 6.83 -19.71
CA SER A 140 2.38 7.81 -20.02
C SER A 140 2.97 9.21 -20.05
N ARG A 141 2.84 9.90 -21.18
CA ARG A 141 3.24 11.32 -21.30
C ARG A 141 2.28 12.26 -20.56
N TYR A 142 1.07 11.80 -20.22
CA TYR A 142 0.06 12.60 -19.53
C TYR A 142 0.24 12.55 -18.02
N ASP A 143 0.62 11.38 -17.52
CA ASP A 143 0.85 11.15 -16.08
C ASP A 143 2.32 11.35 -15.71
N GLU A 144 3.21 11.47 -16.72
CA GLU A 144 4.67 11.56 -16.59
C GLU A 144 5.26 10.40 -15.76
N ASP A 145 4.60 9.23 -15.82
CA ASP A 145 4.94 8.06 -15.02
C ASP A 145 4.67 6.76 -15.77
N MET A 146 5.08 5.64 -15.17
CA MET A 146 4.76 4.31 -15.65
C MET A 146 3.28 4.01 -15.43
N VAL A 147 2.64 3.48 -16.48
CA VAL A 147 1.26 3.01 -16.43
C VAL A 147 1.16 1.60 -17.01
N ILE A 148 0.18 0.85 -16.56
CA ILE A 148 -0.15 -0.43 -17.20
C ILE A 148 -1.35 -0.24 -18.12
N GLU A 149 -1.17 -0.64 -19.38
CA GLU A 149 -2.27 -0.80 -20.32
C GLU A 149 -2.83 -2.22 -20.18
N PRO A 150 -4.02 -2.39 -19.58
CA PRO A 150 -4.55 -3.71 -19.27
C PRO A 150 -5.09 -4.41 -20.53
N ARG A 151 -4.81 -5.71 -20.64
CA ARG A 151 -5.41 -6.61 -21.62
C ARG A 151 -6.48 -7.49 -21.00
N HIS A 152 -6.25 -7.91 -19.76
CA HIS A 152 -7.17 -8.76 -19.00
C HIS A 152 -7.27 -8.24 -17.57
N ILE A 153 -8.48 -8.22 -17.03
CA ILE A 153 -8.77 -7.79 -15.67
C ILE A 153 -9.71 -8.83 -15.03
N MET A 154 -9.36 -9.26 -13.82
CA MET A 154 -10.15 -10.19 -13.01
C MET A 154 -10.30 -9.65 -11.59
N LYS A 155 -11.43 -9.93 -10.93
CA LYS A 155 -11.54 -9.76 -9.47
C LYS A 155 -10.76 -10.86 -8.78
N GLY A 156 -9.86 -10.49 -7.89
CA GLY A 156 -9.15 -11.38 -6.98
C GLY A 156 -9.91 -11.54 -5.65
N LYS A 157 -9.40 -12.38 -4.78
CA LYS A 157 -9.88 -12.48 -3.41
C LYS A 157 -8.99 -11.64 -2.51
N LYS A 158 -9.57 -10.67 -1.83
CA LYS A 158 -8.83 -9.86 -0.86
C LYS A 158 -8.27 -10.74 0.25
N HIS A 159 -6.96 -10.71 0.41
CA HIS A 159 -6.29 -11.44 1.48
C HIS A 159 -6.35 -10.62 2.77
N VAL A 160 -7.36 -10.88 3.58
CA VAL A 160 -7.45 -10.29 4.92
C VAL A 160 -6.53 -11.08 5.85
N ARG A 161 -5.60 -10.42 6.52
CA ARG A 161 -4.80 -11.03 7.58
C ARG A 161 -5.66 -11.09 8.85
N PRO A 162 -6.10 -12.26 9.30
CA PRO A 162 -6.80 -12.35 10.57
C PRO A 162 -5.82 -12.06 11.72
N ASP A 163 -6.27 -11.30 12.67
CA ASP A 163 -5.55 -11.15 13.93
C ASP A 163 -5.84 -12.36 14.82
N ASN A 164 -4.91 -13.30 14.79
CA ASN A 164 -4.98 -14.57 15.58
C ASN A 164 -4.17 -14.47 16.88
N ALA A 165 -3.78 -13.27 17.32
CA ALA A 165 -3.10 -13.11 18.59
C ALA A 165 -4.01 -13.55 19.73
N GLU A 166 -3.49 -14.37 20.65
CA GLU A 166 -4.20 -14.85 21.85
C GLU A 166 -4.53 -13.67 22.77
N GLU A 167 -3.55 -12.76 22.94
CA GLU A 167 -3.74 -11.48 23.61
C GLU A 167 -3.78 -10.36 22.59
N LYS A 168 -4.85 -9.59 22.59
CA LYS A 168 -5.01 -8.42 21.70
C LYS A 168 -4.24 -7.24 22.26
N ARG A 169 -3.61 -6.48 21.36
CA ARG A 169 -2.99 -5.22 21.72
C ARG A 169 -4.05 -4.24 22.23
N VAL A 170 -3.77 -3.62 23.36
CA VAL A 170 -4.58 -2.54 23.92
C VAL A 170 -3.96 -1.21 23.49
N GLU A 171 -4.72 -0.42 22.76
CA GLU A 171 -4.32 0.95 22.41
C GLU A 171 -4.72 1.88 23.56
N LEU A 172 -3.71 2.49 24.20
CA LEU A 172 -3.92 3.42 25.30
C LEU A 172 -4.20 4.85 24.82
N HIS A 173 -3.84 5.17 23.57
CA HIS A 173 -4.04 6.46 22.95
C HIS A 173 -4.29 6.27 21.46
N VAL A 174 -5.50 6.55 21.02
CA VAL A 174 -5.91 6.38 19.61
C VAL A 174 -6.60 7.66 19.13
N HIS A 175 -6.12 8.17 18.00
CA HIS A 175 -6.82 9.21 17.24
C HIS A 175 -7.50 8.55 16.04
N THR A 176 -8.80 8.75 15.92
CA THR A 176 -9.56 8.29 14.76
C THR A 176 -9.78 9.45 13.79
N ARG A 177 -10.29 9.19 12.61
CA ARG A 177 -10.61 10.24 11.62
C ARG A 177 -11.61 11.28 12.10
N PHE A 178 -12.34 11.02 13.21
CA PHE A 178 -13.17 12.01 13.87
C PHE A 178 -12.36 13.02 14.67
N SER A 179 -11.10 12.72 14.98
CA SER A 179 -10.15 13.69 15.54
C SER A 179 -9.66 14.55 14.38
N ALA A 180 -10.18 15.77 14.25
CA ALA A 180 -9.91 16.63 13.10
C ALA A 180 -8.40 16.78 12.85
N LEU A 181 -7.95 16.44 11.64
CA LEU A 181 -6.58 16.56 11.13
C LEU A 181 -5.52 15.61 11.75
N ASP A 182 -5.89 14.73 12.69
CA ASP A 182 -4.91 13.98 13.46
C ASP A 182 -4.80 12.49 13.05
N ALA A 183 -5.79 11.91 12.39
CA ALA A 183 -5.76 10.49 12.09
C ALA A 183 -6.57 10.08 10.85
N LEU A 184 -6.18 8.95 10.27
CA LEU A 184 -6.83 8.31 9.13
C LEU A 184 -7.51 6.98 9.48
N THR A 185 -7.45 6.54 10.74
CA THR A 185 -8.09 5.29 11.19
C THR A 185 -9.59 5.47 11.38
N GLU A 186 -10.35 4.53 10.84
CA GLU A 186 -11.81 4.43 10.99
C GLU A 186 -12.20 3.72 12.27
#